data_6869f879a75b4b89da4e0a2f349f1d81
#
_entry.id   6869f879a75b4b89da4e0a2f349f1d81
#
_cell.length_a   1.000
_cell.length_b   1.000
_cell.length_c   1.000
_cell.angle_alpha   90.00
_cell.angle_beta   90.00
_cell.angle_gamma   90.00
#
_symmetry.space_group_name_H-M   'P 1'
#
loop_
_entity.id
_entity.type
_entity.pdbx_description
1 polymer ?
#
loop_
_entity_poly.entity_id
_entity_poly.type
_entity_poly.pdbx_seq_one_letter_code
_entity_poly.pdbx_strand_id
1 'polypeptide(L)'
;MENLSAIKKEAMEKIAACKDNGVLNQLRVLYLGKKGPIQEVMKTMKDLSKEERPAFGAKINEIKQELSALIEERKTVLEEKETAQRMKQEKLDITLSGYTPNVGNLHPLMIVQQELEDLFVGLGYSVTEGPEVECDLYNFERANIPKDHPARDMQDTFFINAEELLRTHTTAVQMRQLEKCHAEGKELIKVICPGKVYRRDDDDATHSHQFMQCEGLVIGKDIRLSDLKGTLEFMAKKMFGESRVIRFRPSYFQFTEPSVEVDVSCHICGGKGCSVCKGTGWIEILGAGMVHPNVLKMAGYDPNEVSGFAFGVGIERVAMLKYGIDDIRNFYTNDLRFLKMFNRFE
;
A
#
# COMPACT_ATOMS: atom_id res chain seq x y z
N MET A 1 -76.06 -36.48 15.03
CA MET A 1 -75.43 -35.19 15.40
C MET A 1 -74.36 -35.41 16.48
N GLU A 2 -74.58 -36.30 17.43
CA GLU A 2 -73.57 -36.62 18.48
C GLU A 2 -72.17 -37.09 17.93
N ASN A 3 -72.21 -37.91 16.89
CA ASN A 3 -70.99 -38.42 16.27
C ASN A 3 -70.12 -37.36 15.63
N LEU A 4 -70.72 -36.28 15.06
CA LEU A 4 -69.98 -35.19 14.43
C LEU A 4 -69.31 -34.26 15.45
N SER A 5 -69.95 -34.03 16.60
CA SER A 5 -69.39 -33.24 17.70
C SER A 5 -68.26 -33.96 18.41
N ALA A 6 -68.32 -35.31 18.52
CA ALA A 6 -67.26 -36.13 19.09
C ALA A 6 -65.99 -36.08 18.17
N ILE A 7 -66.14 -36.24 16.86
CA ILE A 7 -65.04 -36.14 15.88
C ILE A 7 -64.39 -34.76 15.90
N LYS A 8 -65.21 -33.67 16.01
CA LYS A 8 -64.71 -32.32 16.13
C LYS A 8 -63.81 -32.16 17.39
N LYS A 9 -64.33 -32.60 18.56
CA LYS A 9 -63.62 -32.50 19.82
C LYS A 9 -62.29 -33.27 19.78
N GLU A 10 -62.32 -34.51 19.31
CA GLU A 10 -61.10 -35.33 19.17
C GLU A 10 -60.07 -34.71 18.25
N ALA A 11 -60.53 -34.16 17.07
CA ALA A 11 -59.63 -33.48 16.15
C ALA A 11 -59.00 -32.24 16.78
N MET A 12 -59.78 -31.42 17.48
CA MET A 12 -59.26 -30.22 18.17
C MET A 12 -58.23 -30.55 19.22
N GLU A 13 -58.47 -31.57 20.06
CA GLU A 13 -57.52 -32.02 21.07
C GLU A 13 -56.20 -32.51 20.44
N LYS A 14 -56.25 -33.32 19.40
CA LYS A 14 -55.08 -33.84 18.71
C LYS A 14 -54.28 -32.74 17.99
N ILE A 15 -54.98 -31.78 17.34
CA ILE A 15 -54.32 -30.62 16.70
C ILE A 15 -53.66 -29.75 17.75
N ALA A 16 -54.29 -29.48 18.89
CA ALA A 16 -53.74 -28.68 19.96
C ALA A 16 -52.52 -29.32 20.62
N ALA A 17 -52.53 -30.67 20.79
CA ALA A 17 -51.44 -31.41 21.36
C ALA A 17 -50.26 -31.67 20.40
N CYS A 18 -50.44 -31.38 19.12
CA CYS A 18 -49.41 -31.65 18.09
C CYS A 18 -48.15 -30.77 18.29
N LYS A 19 -46.98 -31.41 18.22
CA LYS A 19 -45.67 -30.77 18.42
C LYS A 19 -44.78 -30.72 17.17
N ASP A 20 -45.25 -31.34 16.07
CA ASP A 20 -44.47 -31.50 14.84
C ASP A 20 -45.32 -31.19 13.61
N ASN A 21 -44.79 -30.46 12.64
CA ASN A 21 -45.47 -30.06 11.40
C ASN A 21 -45.83 -31.27 10.51
N GLY A 22 -45.00 -32.35 10.52
CA GLY A 22 -45.28 -33.56 9.76
C GLY A 22 -46.51 -34.29 10.33
N VAL A 23 -46.59 -34.40 11.67
CA VAL A 23 -47.76 -34.97 12.34
C VAL A 23 -49.01 -34.11 12.13
N LEU A 24 -48.87 -32.78 12.16
CA LEU A 24 -49.96 -31.85 11.91
C LEU A 24 -50.54 -32.04 10.48
N ASN A 25 -49.68 -32.24 9.51
CA ASN A 25 -50.12 -32.52 8.13
C ASN A 25 -50.80 -33.87 7.99
N GLN A 26 -50.33 -34.88 8.73
CA GLN A 26 -51.02 -36.19 8.82
C GLN A 26 -52.42 -36.05 9.39
N LEU A 27 -52.60 -35.26 10.49
CA LEU A 27 -53.89 -34.97 11.07
C LEU A 27 -54.80 -34.21 10.10
N ARG A 28 -54.25 -33.26 9.32
CA ARG A 28 -55.01 -32.59 8.27
C ARG A 28 -55.55 -33.56 7.21
N VAL A 29 -54.69 -34.48 6.74
CA VAL A 29 -55.08 -35.51 5.77
C VAL A 29 -56.11 -36.49 6.39
N LEU A 30 -55.94 -36.86 7.67
CA LEU A 30 -56.82 -37.77 8.36
C LEU A 30 -58.25 -37.20 8.53
N TYR A 31 -58.38 -35.95 9.01
CA TYR A 31 -59.71 -35.36 9.32
C TYR A 31 -60.31 -34.63 8.14
N LEU A 32 -59.55 -33.93 7.30
CA LEU A 32 -60.04 -33.12 6.16
C LEU A 32 -59.87 -33.80 4.81
N GLY A 33 -59.16 -34.93 4.76
CA GLY A 33 -58.93 -35.66 3.52
C GLY A 33 -60.14 -36.38 2.95
N LYS A 34 -60.07 -36.79 1.69
CA LYS A 34 -61.18 -37.45 0.95
C LYS A 34 -61.72 -38.74 1.57
N LYS A 35 -60.92 -39.40 2.43
CA LYS A 35 -61.29 -40.64 3.12
C LYS A 35 -61.43 -40.46 4.64
N GLY A 36 -61.44 -39.21 5.11
CA GLY A 36 -61.51 -38.92 6.53
C GLY A 36 -62.90 -39.09 7.13
N PRO A 37 -63.03 -39.18 8.51
CA PRO A 37 -64.28 -39.44 9.23
C PRO A 37 -65.35 -38.37 8.95
N ILE A 38 -64.93 -37.11 8.64
CA ILE A 38 -65.89 -36.05 8.26
C ILE A 38 -66.51 -36.34 6.88
N GLN A 39 -65.75 -36.92 5.96
CA GLN A 39 -66.28 -37.31 4.65
C GLN A 39 -67.21 -38.55 4.72
N GLU A 40 -66.92 -39.45 5.65
CA GLU A 40 -67.80 -40.62 5.91
C GLU A 40 -69.17 -40.16 6.47
N VAL A 41 -69.17 -39.26 7.44
CA VAL A 41 -70.36 -38.64 7.96
C VAL A 41 -71.08 -37.86 6.88
N MET A 42 -70.43 -37.26 5.89
CA MET A 42 -71.01 -36.60 4.76
C MET A 42 -71.74 -37.57 3.81
N LYS A 43 -71.34 -38.82 3.71
CA LYS A 43 -72.03 -39.85 2.93
C LYS A 43 -73.36 -40.25 3.51
N THR A 44 -73.53 -40.24 4.83
CA THR A 44 -74.75 -40.54 5.50
C THR A 44 -75.79 -39.43 5.32
N MET A 45 -75.44 -38.26 4.76
CA MET A 45 -76.33 -37.19 4.37
C MET A 45 -77.38 -37.64 3.37
N LYS A 46 -77.19 -38.73 2.61
CA LYS A 46 -78.06 -39.29 1.65
C LYS A 46 -79.35 -39.87 2.30
N ASP A 47 -79.22 -40.28 3.56
CA ASP A 47 -80.28 -40.91 4.32
C ASP A 47 -81.19 -39.94 5.11
N LEU A 48 -80.91 -38.60 5.04
CA LEU A 48 -81.67 -37.53 5.70
C LEU A 48 -82.74 -36.96 4.80
N SER A 49 -83.78 -36.37 5.46
CA SER A 49 -84.89 -35.71 4.75
C SER A 49 -84.42 -34.50 3.93
N LYS A 50 -85.16 -34.12 2.86
CA LYS A 50 -84.82 -32.99 1.96
C LYS A 50 -84.68 -31.66 2.72
N GLU A 51 -85.38 -31.47 3.84
CA GLU A 51 -85.38 -30.25 4.63
C GLU A 51 -84.21 -30.17 5.61
N GLU A 52 -83.65 -31.28 6.05
CA GLU A 52 -82.56 -31.34 7.01
C GLU A 52 -81.17 -31.32 6.37
N ARG A 53 -81.09 -31.66 5.07
CA ARG A 53 -79.75 -31.69 4.31
C ARG A 53 -79.04 -30.35 4.29
N PRO A 54 -79.69 -29.19 4.03
CA PRO A 54 -78.97 -27.92 4.01
C PRO A 54 -78.37 -27.53 5.38
N ALA A 55 -79.14 -27.74 6.45
CA ALA A 55 -78.66 -27.42 7.81
C ALA A 55 -77.45 -28.35 8.24
N PHE A 56 -77.53 -29.63 7.88
CA PHE A 56 -76.42 -30.57 8.13
C PHE A 56 -75.18 -30.27 7.32
N GLY A 57 -75.32 -29.91 6.04
CA GLY A 57 -74.24 -29.48 5.16
C GLY A 57 -73.56 -28.20 5.66
N ALA A 58 -74.35 -27.22 6.13
CA ALA A 58 -73.81 -25.99 6.70
C ALA A 58 -72.96 -26.26 7.94
N LYS A 59 -73.37 -27.14 8.89
CA LYS A 59 -72.58 -27.53 10.07
C LYS A 59 -71.29 -28.26 9.72
N ILE A 60 -71.29 -29.14 8.72
CA ILE A 60 -70.10 -29.80 8.23
C ILE A 60 -69.12 -28.81 7.69
N ASN A 61 -69.56 -27.82 6.90
CA ASN A 61 -68.71 -26.79 6.37
C ASN A 61 -68.13 -25.88 7.48
N GLU A 62 -68.88 -25.52 8.47
CA GLU A 62 -68.47 -24.76 9.63
C GLU A 62 -67.35 -25.51 10.38
N ILE A 63 -67.54 -26.80 10.69
CA ILE A 63 -66.51 -27.62 11.32
C ILE A 63 -65.24 -27.76 10.49
N LYS A 64 -65.35 -27.89 9.16
CA LYS A 64 -64.18 -27.92 8.26
C LYS A 64 -63.44 -26.60 8.27
N GLN A 65 -64.11 -25.49 8.29
CA GLN A 65 -63.51 -24.16 8.36
C GLN A 65 -62.79 -23.95 9.70
N GLU A 66 -63.44 -24.30 10.82
CA GLU A 66 -62.84 -24.18 12.14
C GLU A 66 -61.59 -25.09 12.29
N LEU A 67 -61.67 -26.34 11.83
CA LEU A 67 -60.49 -27.22 11.88
C LEU A 67 -59.38 -26.76 10.95
N SER A 68 -59.72 -26.22 9.80
CA SER A 68 -58.70 -25.64 8.88
C SER A 68 -58.01 -24.43 9.52
N ALA A 69 -58.77 -23.54 10.15
CA ALA A 69 -58.25 -22.38 10.86
C ALA A 69 -57.31 -22.78 12.01
N LEU A 70 -57.77 -23.77 12.84
CA LEU A 70 -56.94 -24.30 13.92
C LEU A 70 -55.61 -24.95 13.44
N ILE A 71 -55.64 -25.66 12.31
CA ILE A 71 -54.47 -26.28 11.73
C ILE A 71 -53.50 -25.19 11.25
N GLU A 72 -53.95 -24.13 10.58
CA GLU A 72 -53.11 -23.04 10.12
C GLU A 72 -52.51 -22.24 11.31
N GLU A 73 -53.31 -21.96 12.33
CA GLU A 73 -52.85 -21.32 13.55
C GLU A 73 -51.75 -22.17 14.25
N ARG A 74 -52.01 -23.47 14.38
CA ARG A 74 -51.03 -24.37 14.99
C ARG A 74 -49.74 -24.50 14.18
N LYS A 75 -49.85 -24.51 12.83
CA LYS A 75 -48.75 -24.53 11.91
C LYS A 75 -47.85 -23.30 12.11
N THR A 76 -48.46 -22.11 12.15
CA THR A 76 -47.70 -20.87 12.42
C THR A 76 -46.92 -20.93 13.73
N VAL A 77 -47.55 -21.39 14.81
CA VAL A 77 -46.90 -21.53 16.12
C VAL A 77 -45.74 -22.54 16.10
N LEU A 78 -45.87 -23.63 15.36
CA LEU A 78 -44.79 -24.62 15.21
C LEU A 78 -43.65 -24.08 14.33
N GLU A 79 -43.92 -23.40 13.24
CA GLU A 79 -42.94 -22.76 12.38
C GLU A 79 -42.14 -21.66 13.11
N GLU A 80 -42.82 -20.84 13.93
CA GLU A 80 -42.18 -19.85 14.77
C GLU A 80 -41.22 -20.50 15.81
N LYS A 81 -41.64 -21.59 16.41
CA LYS A 81 -40.81 -22.35 17.38
C LYS A 81 -39.62 -22.97 16.70
N GLU A 82 -39.79 -23.61 15.54
CA GLU A 82 -38.70 -24.16 14.76
C GLU A 82 -37.71 -23.07 14.34
N THR A 83 -38.19 -21.94 13.87
CA THR A 83 -37.40 -20.79 13.50
C THR A 83 -36.60 -20.23 14.68
N ALA A 84 -37.27 -20.06 15.84
CA ALA A 84 -36.62 -19.58 17.05
C ALA A 84 -35.54 -20.56 17.57
N GLN A 85 -35.79 -21.87 17.44
CA GLN A 85 -34.84 -22.91 17.83
C GLN A 85 -33.64 -22.91 16.88
N ARG A 86 -33.86 -22.81 15.57
CA ARG A 86 -32.80 -22.69 14.57
C ARG A 86 -31.96 -21.44 14.79
N MET A 87 -32.59 -20.28 15.02
CA MET A 87 -31.86 -19.04 15.33
C MET A 87 -30.99 -19.14 16.58
N LYS A 88 -31.41 -19.91 17.59
CA LYS A 88 -30.57 -20.16 18.79
C LYS A 88 -29.38 -21.05 18.49
N GLN A 89 -29.54 -22.06 17.63
CA GLN A 89 -28.48 -22.98 17.24
C GLN A 89 -27.48 -22.34 16.28
N GLU A 90 -27.97 -21.47 15.39
CA GLU A 90 -27.16 -20.76 14.37
C GLU A 90 -26.57 -19.43 14.90
N LYS A 91 -26.69 -19.16 16.22
CA LYS A 91 -26.14 -17.95 16.81
C LYS A 91 -24.62 -17.91 16.66
N LEU A 92 -24.13 -16.98 15.86
CA LEU A 92 -22.70 -16.71 15.73
C LEU A 92 -22.27 -15.66 16.76
N ASP A 93 -21.10 -15.87 17.33
CA ASP A 93 -20.46 -14.86 18.18
C ASP A 93 -19.81 -13.79 17.29
N ILE A 94 -20.52 -12.67 17.12
CA ILE A 94 -20.05 -11.52 16.32
C ILE A 94 -19.02 -10.67 17.06
N THR A 95 -18.69 -10.99 18.32
CA THR A 95 -17.63 -10.30 19.07
C THR A 95 -16.24 -10.84 18.77
N LEU A 96 -16.15 -12.01 18.12
CA LEU A 96 -14.87 -12.51 17.61
C LEU A 96 -14.38 -11.63 16.48
N SER A 97 -13.11 -11.19 16.57
CA SER A 97 -12.48 -10.44 15.48
C SER A 97 -12.46 -11.27 14.21
N GLY A 98 -12.86 -10.67 13.09
CA GLY A 98 -12.76 -11.28 11.79
C GLY A 98 -11.29 -11.45 11.36
N TYR A 99 -11.05 -12.32 10.38
CA TYR A 99 -9.74 -12.41 9.73
C TYR A 99 -9.46 -11.12 8.95
N THR A 100 -8.50 -10.33 9.42
CA THR A 100 -7.96 -9.19 8.67
C THR A 100 -6.73 -9.67 7.89
N PRO A 101 -6.76 -9.65 6.55
CA PRO A 101 -5.57 -10.00 5.78
C PRO A 101 -4.46 -8.99 6.08
N ASN A 102 -3.23 -9.47 6.28
CA ASN A 102 -2.07 -8.59 6.36
C ASN A 102 -1.83 -7.99 4.98
N VAL A 103 -2.10 -6.70 4.84
CA VAL A 103 -1.75 -5.94 3.64
C VAL A 103 -0.29 -5.56 3.76
N GLY A 104 0.51 -5.88 2.72
CA GLY A 104 1.91 -5.47 2.66
C GLY A 104 2.04 -3.96 2.43
N ASN A 105 3.11 -3.38 2.97
CA ASN A 105 3.43 -1.96 2.82
C ASN A 105 4.71 -1.80 2.00
N LEU A 106 4.85 -0.64 1.36
CA LEU A 106 6.11 -0.26 0.75
C LEU A 106 7.15 0.00 1.84
N HIS A 107 8.40 -0.41 1.56
CA HIS A 107 9.53 -0.08 2.42
C HIS A 107 9.71 1.45 2.48
N PRO A 108 10.05 2.07 3.64
CA PRO A 108 10.19 3.52 3.76
C PRO A 108 11.18 4.15 2.77
N LEU A 109 12.27 3.46 2.42
CA LEU A 109 13.21 3.93 1.39
C LEU A 109 12.55 3.97 0.00
N MET A 110 11.72 2.98 -0.34
CA MET A 110 11.00 2.95 -1.61
C MET A 110 9.95 4.07 -1.69
N ILE A 111 9.33 4.42 -0.55
CA ILE A 111 8.40 5.56 -0.47
C ILE A 111 9.14 6.86 -0.78
N VAL A 112 10.31 7.08 -0.15
CA VAL A 112 11.12 8.30 -0.38
C VAL A 112 11.69 8.33 -1.80
N GLN A 113 12.15 7.20 -2.32
CA GLN A 113 12.61 7.11 -3.71
C GLN A 113 11.51 7.51 -4.68
N GLN A 114 10.31 6.96 -4.55
CA GLN A 114 9.18 7.29 -5.41
C GLN A 114 8.79 8.76 -5.31
N GLU A 115 8.79 9.35 -4.11
CA GLU A 115 8.53 10.78 -3.93
C GLU A 115 9.58 11.65 -4.64
N LEU A 116 10.87 11.27 -4.60
CA LEU A 116 11.93 11.97 -5.35
C LEU A 116 11.75 11.80 -6.85
N GLU A 117 11.44 10.61 -7.33
CA GLU A 117 11.17 10.33 -8.74
C GLU A 117 9.99 11.16 -9.24
N ASP A 118 8.86 11.14 -8.55
CA ASP A 118 7.65 11.89 -8.92
C ASP A 118 7.93 13.40 -8.96
N LEU A 119 8.71 13.92 -7.99
CA LEU A 119 9.11 15.31 -7.94
C LEU A 119 9.94 15.71 -9.18
N PHE A 120 10.99 14.95 -9.49
CA PHE A 120 11.88 15.28 -10.59
C PHE A 120 11.25 15.00 -11.96
N VAL A 121 10.46 13.95 -12.11
CA VAL A 121 9.66 13.71 -13.33
C VAL A 121 8.70 14.88 -13.56
N GLY A 122 8.09 15.42 -12.50
CA GLY A 122 7.28 16.64 -12.56
C GLY A 122 8.05 17.89 -13.03
N LEU A 123 9.38 17.92 -12.84
CA LEU A 123 10.29 18.96 -13.35
C LEU A 123 10.86 18.66 -14.76
N GLY A 124 10.41 17.58 -15.39
CA GLY A 124 10.83 17.17 -16.73
C GLY A 124 12.11 16.33 -16.79
N TYR A 125 12.50 15.69 -15.68
CA TYR A 125 13.59 14.72 -15.67
C TYR A 125 13.09 13.35 -16.11
N SER A 126 13.99 12.57 -16.72
CA SER A 126 13.78 11.15 -17.00
C SER A 126 14.49 10.30 -15.96
N VAL A 127 13.86 9.23 -15.51
CA VAL A 127 14.50 8.24 -14.64
C VAL A 127 15.37 7.32 -15.49
N THR A 128 16.60 7.10 -15.07
CA THR A 128 17.57 6.24 -15.77
C THR A 128 18.23 5.28 -14.79
N GLU A 129 18.27 4.02 -15.16
CA GLU A 129 18.92 2.95 -14.40
C GLU A 129 20.20 2.48 -15.07
N GLY A 130 21.08 1.83 -14.29
CA GLY A 130 22.32 1.24 -14.77
C GLY A 130 22.78 0.07 -13.91
N PRO A 131 23.85 -0.64 -14.32
CA PRO A 131 24.32 -1.82 -13.62
C PRO A 131 24.90 -1.49 -12.24
N GLU A 132 24.71 -2.37 -11.26
CA GLU A 132 25.31 -2.28 -9.93
C GLU A 132 26.78 -2.75 -9.96
N VAL A 133 27.09 -3.78 -10.76
CA VAL A 133 28.46 -4.16 -11.11
C VAL A 133 28.90 -3.28 -12.27
N GLU A 134 29.84 -2.40 -12.01
CA GLU A 134 30.24 -1.37 -12.96
C GLU A 134 31.74 -1.50 -13.30
N CYS A 135 32.14 -0.99 -14.45
CA CYS A 135 33.56 -0.93 -14.79
C CYS A 135 34.20 0.35 -14.24
N ASP A 136 35.50 0.23 -13.92
CA ASP A 136 36.34 1.32 -13.42
C ASP A 136 36.24 2.59 -14.30
N LEU A 137 36.18 2.39 -15.61
CA LEU A 137 36.07 3.46 -16.58
C LEU A 137 34.89 4.41 -16.28
N TYR A 138 33.68 3.89 -16.05
CA TYR A 138 32.50 4.71 -15.80
C TYR A 138 32.39 5.16 -14.37
N ASN A 139 32.82 4.31 -13.40
CA ASN A 139 32.73 4.67 -12.00
C ASN A 139 33.72 5.78 -11.62
N PHE A 140 34.92 5.81 -12.24
CA PHE A 140 35.96 6.75 -11.87
C PHE A 140 36.50 7.59 -13.04
N GLU A 141 37.04 6.99 -14.11
CA GLU A 141 37.77 7.73 -15.13
C GLU A 141 36.87 8.77 -15.84
N ARG A 142 35.68 8.37 -16.27
CA ARG A 142 34.68 9.28 -16.91
C ARG A 142 34.14 10.33 -15.92
N ALA A 143 34.24 10.09 -14.63
CA ALA A 143 33.93 11.05 -13.57
C ALA A 143 35.14 11.95 -13.21
N ASN A 144 36.15 12.06 -14.10
CA ASN A 144 37.37 12.86 -13.89
C ASN A 144 38.24 12.41 -12.73
N ILE A 145 38.25 11.12 -12.41
CA ILE A 145 39.07 10.50 -11.36
C ILE A 145 40.02 9.49 -12.03
N PRO A 146 41.23 9.88 -12.45
CA PRO A 146 42.19 9.00 -13.11
C PRO A 146 42.75 7.93 -12.17
N LYS A 147 43.40 6.88 -12.72
CA LYS A 147 43.83 5.69 -11.98
C LYS A 147 44.80 5.99 -10.85
N ASP A 148 45.65 6.97 -11.02
CA ASP A 148 46.68 7.42 -10.08
C ASP A 148 46.24 8.59 -9.18
N HIS A 149 44.96 8.93 -9.19
CA HIS A 149 44.44 10.05 -8.41
C HIS A 149 44.28 9.65 -6.93
N PRO A 150 44.82 10.45 -5.98
CA PRO A 150 44.77 10.10 -4.54
C PRO A 150 43.34 9.98 -4.00
N ALA A 151 42.36 10.65 -4.58
CA ALA A 151 40.95 10.55 -4.16
C ALA A 151 40.34 9.15 -4.37
N ARG A 152 40.94 8.30 -5.20
CA ARG A 152 40.48 6.90 -5.38
C ARG A 152 40.82 6.05 -4.14
N ASP A 153 41.95 6.29 -3.49
CA ASP A 153 42.34 5.57 -2.29
C ASP A 153 41.44 5.90 -1.09
N MET A 154 40.79 7.06 -1.14
CA MET A 154 39.87 7.53 -0.09
C MET A 154 38.46 6.94 -0.22
N GLN A 155 38.17 6.28 -1.34
CA GLN A 155 36.87 5.63 -1.56
C GLN A 155 37.02 4.14 -1.27
N ASP A 156 36.54 3.70 -0.13
CA ASP A 156 36.49 2.28 0.23
C ASP A 156 35.57 1.54 -0.73
N THR A 157 36.17 0.95 -1.76
CA THR A 157 35.48 0.35 -2.90
C THR A 157 35.53 -1.17 -2.85
N PHE A 158 34.44 -1.84 -3.14
CA PHE A 158 34.40 -3.28 -3.36
C PHE A 158 34.80 -3.60 -4.81
N PHE A 159 36.05 -3.95 -5.04
CA PHE A 159 36.54 -4.43 -6.33
C PHE A 159 36.26 -5.93 -6.48
N ILE A 160 35.71 -6.32 -7.65
CA ILE A 160 35.54 -7.72 -8.07
C ILE A 160 36.84 -8.20 -8.72
N ASN A 161 37.43 -7.34 -9.58
CA ASN A 161 38.73 -7.54 -10.22
C ASN A 161 39.34 -6.16 -10.53
N ALA A 162 40.41 -6.11 -11.35
CA ALA A 162 41.11 -4.87 -11.66
C ALA A 162 40.29 -3.85 -12.47
N GLU A 163 39.21 -4.29 -13.13
CA GLU A 163 38.40 -3.47 -14.05
C GLU A 163 36.96 -3.36 -13.62
N GLU A 164 36.47 -4.26 -12.73
CA GLU A 164 35.09 -4.32 -12.30
C GLU A 164 34.92 -4.16 -10.79
N LEU A 165 33.90 -3.46 -10.37
CA LEU A 165 33.65 -3.11 -8.98
C LEU A 165 32.14 -2.99 -8.72
N LEU A 166 31.72 -2.97 -7.47
CA LEU A 166 30.39 -2.52 -7.08
C LEU A 166 30.40 -0.99 -7.07
N ARG A 167 29.48 -0.37 -7.82
CA ARG A 167 29.44 1.10 -7.98
C ARG A 167 29.39 1.82 -6.64
N THR A 168 30.21 2.84 -6.46
CA THR A 168 30.31 3.64 -5.23
C THR A 168 29.33 4.81 -5.19
N HIS A 169 28.77 5.16 -6.34
CA HIS A 169 27.80 6.22 -6.58
C HIS A 169 27.04 5.94 -7.88
N THR A 170 25.93 6.60 -8.08
CA THR A 170 25.15 6.45 -9.33
C THR A 170 25.64 7.36 -10.46
N THR A 171 26.71 8.13 -10.25
CA THR A 171 27.39 8.95 -11.27
C THR A 171 27.79 8.14 -12.51
N ALA A 172 28.17 6.87 -12.35
CA ALA A 172 28.46 5.98 -13.48
C ALA A 172 27.30 5.89 -14.48
N VAL A 173 26.06 5.87 -13.98
CA VAL A 173 24.85 5.87 -14.81
C VAL A 173 24.72 7.21 -15.57
N GLN A 174 25.06 8.33 -14.91
CA GLN A 174 25.08 9.64 -15.55
C GLN A 174 26.08 9.68 -16.70
N MET A 175 27.28 9.12 -16.51
CA MET A 175 28.31 9.08 -17.56
C MET A 175 27.86 8.29 -18.79
N ARG A 176 27.27 7.12 -18.58
CA ARG A 176 26.66 6.30 -19.65
C ARG A 176 25.56 7.07 -20.38
N GLN A 177 24.72 7.76 -19.62
CA GLN A 177 23.61 8.52 -20.19
C GLN A 177 24.09 9.74 -20.99
N LEU A 178 25.18 10.42 -20.54
CA LEU A 178 25.80 11.51 -21.29
C LEU A 178 26.30 11.04 -22.67
N GLU A 179 27.07 9.95 -22.73
CA GLU A 179 27.57 9.39 -23.98
C GLU A 179 26.41 8.99 -24.92
N LYS A 180 25.38 8.33 -24.38
CA LYS A 180 24.19 7.94 -25.13
C LYS A 180 23.46 9.15 -25.72
N CYS A 181 23.22 10.17 -24.90
CA CYS A 181 22.50 11.39 -25.34
C CYS A 181 23.32 12.19 -26.37
N HIS A 182 24.65 12.22 -26.22
CA HIS A 182 25.52 12.83 -27.24
C HIS A 182 25.40 12.10 -28.57
N ALA A 183 25.47 10.78 -28.59
CA ALA A 183 25.30 9.97 -29.81
C ALA A 183 23.93 10.15 -30.47
N GLU A 184 22.89 10.41 -29.66
CA GLU A 184 21.53 10.73 -30.13
C GLU A 184 21.35 12.20 -30.56
N GLY A 185 22.36 13.06 -30.38
CA GLY A 185 22.31 14.48 -30.73
C GLY A 185 21.40 15.32 -29.83
N LYS A 186 21.20 14.92 -28.57
CA LYS A 186 20.37 15.65 -27.62
C LYS A 186 21.11 16.85 -27.04
N GLU A 187 20.51 18.04 -27.17
CA GLU A 187 21.03 19.29 -26.62
C GLU A 187 20.68 19.53 -25.14
N LEU A 188 19.54 19.08 -24.73
CA LEU A 188 19.09 19.19 -23.31
C LEU A 188 18.93 17.82 -22.69
N ILE A 189 19.61 17.61 -21.59
CA ILE A 189 19.56 16.38 -20.78
C ILE A 189 19.06 16.77 -19.40
N LYS A 190 18.05 16.06 -18.91
CA LYS A 190 17.59 16.11 -17.53
C LYS A 190 17.31 14.69 -17.08
N VAL A 191 18.15 14.15 -16.23
CA VAL A 191 18.01 12.77 -15.76
C VAL A 191 18.20 12.68 -14.26
N ILE A 192 17.51 11.72 -13.64
CA ILE A 192 17.80 11.23 -12.30
C ILE A 192 18.17 9.76 -12.36
N CYS A 193 19.09 9.36 -11.52
CA CYS A 193 19.66 8.02 -11.45
C CYS A 193 19.50 7.47 -10.03
N PRO A 194 18.32 6.97 -9.62
CA PRO A 194 18.16 6.30 -8.35
C PRO A 194 18.77 4.91 -8.38
N GLY A 195 19.34 4.46 -7.27
CA GLY A 195 19.84 3.10 -7.19
C GLY A 195 20.73 2.82 -5.97
N LYS A 196 21.00 1.54 -5.75
CA LYS A 196 21.88 1.07 -4.71
C LYS A 196 23.35 1.37 -5.06
N VAL A 197 24.10 1.68 -4.05
CA VAL A 197 25.54 1.94 -4.12
C VAL A 197 26.25 1.25 -2.95
N TYR A 198 27.55 1.04 -3.06
CA TYR A 198 28.31 0.18 -2.16
C TYR A 198 29.64 0.85 -1.80
N ARG A 199 29.95 0.87 -0.50
CA ARG A 199 31.21 1.37 0.04
C ARG A 199 31.70 0.44 1.15
N ARG A 200 33.01 0.33 1.35
CA ARG A 200 33.57 -0.51 2.41
C ARG A 200 33.55 0.17 3.79
N ASP A 201 32.55 1.01 4.01
CA ASP A 201 32.35 1.63 5.32
C ASP A 201 31.89 0.59 6.35
N ASP A 202 32.32 0.79 7.59
CA ASP A 202 31.78 0.02 8.72
C ASP A 202 30.33 0.46 9.01
N ASP A 203 29.47 -0.52 9.31
CA ASP A 203 28.08 -0.24 9.63
C ASP A 203 27.94 0.41 11.02
N ASP A 204 27.53 1.67 11.03
CA ASP A 204 27.20 2.42 12.26
C ASP A 204 25.80 3.04 12.19
N ALA A 205 25.46 3.98 13.06
CA ALA A 205 24.16 4.65 13.07
C ALA A 205 23.94 5.56 11.84
N THR A 206 24.99 5.94 11.12
CA THR A 206 24.99 6.92 10.04
C THR A 206 25.56 6.43 8.72
N HIS A 207 26.30 5.31 8.75
CA HIS A 207 26.93 4.69 7.59
C HIS A 207 26.48 3.24 7.44
N SER A 208 26.43 2.79 6.19
CA SER A 208 26.18 1.39 5.83
C SER A 208 26.98 1.05 4.58
N HIS A 209 27.50 -0.18 4.55
CA HIS A 209 28.25 -0.69 3.39
C HIS A 209 27.41 -0.76 2.12
N GLN A 210 26.09 -0.75 2.24
CA GLN A 210 25.12 -0.64 1.16
C GLN A 210 24.12 0.46 1.51
N PHE A 211 23.86 1.36 0.57
CA PHE A 211 22.83 2.39 0.72
C PHE A 211 22.28 2.77 -0.65
N MET A 212 21.30 3.68 -0.68
CA MET A 212 20.66 4.12 -1.91
C MET A 212 20.96 5.60 -2.16
N GLN A 213 21.28 5.92 -3.41
CA GLN A 213 21.41 7.31 -3.87
C GLN A 213 20.39 7.63 -4.96
N CYS A 214 20.02 8.88 -5.05
CA CYS A 214 19.37 9.46 -6.21
C CYS A 214 20.23 10.63 -6.69
N GLU A 215 20.91 10.46 -7.81
CA GLU A 215 21.70 11.53 -8.41
C GLU A 215 20.98 12.16 -9.59
N GLY A 216 21.05 13.48 -9.70
CA GLY A 216 20.48 14.24 -10.79
C GLY A 216 21.55 14.91 -11.64
N LEU A 217 21.28 14.98 -12.96
CA LEU A 217 22.14 15.63 -13.93
C LEU A 217 21.31 16.45 -14.90
N VAL A 218 21.74 17.69 -15.13
CA VAL A 218 21.20 18.56 -16.16
C VAL A 218 22.35 19.08 -17.02
N ILE A 219 22.24 18.92 -18.35
CA ILE A 219 23.16 19.50 -19.33
C ILE A 219 22.33 20.27 -20.37
N GLY A 220 22.83 21.42 -20.78
CA GLY A 220 22.20 22.24 -21.84
C GLY A 220 22.93 23.54 -22.05
N LYS A 221 22.42 24.37 -22.97
CA LYS A 221 22.91 25.74 -23.21
C LYS A 221 22.52 26.64 -22.02
N ASP A 222 23.42 27.47 -21.56
CA ASP A 222 23.19 28.50 -20.53
C ASP A 222 22.72 27.97 -19.14
N ILE A 223 23.01 26.70 -18.79
CA ILE A 223 22.74 26.15 -17.47
C ILE A 223 23.67 26.79 -16.44
N ARG A 224 23.12 27.30 -15.32
CA ARG A 224 23.83 28.10 -14.32
C ARG A 224 23.73 27.51 -12.92
N LEU A 225 24.62 27.94 -12.03
CA LEU A 225 24.58 27.59 -10.61
C LEU A 225 23.26 28.04 -9.92
N SER A 226 22.63 29.11 -10.43
CA SER A 226 21.32 29.55 -9.97
C SER A 226 20.21 28.51 -10.24
N ASP A 227 20.32 27.79 -11.36
CA ASP A 227 19.34 26.77 -11.74
C ASP A 227 19.47 25.54 -10.81
N LEU A 228 20.73 25.16 -10.49
CA LEU A 228 21.00 24.16 -9.45
C LEU A 228 20.39 24.59 -8.13
N LYS A 229 20.64 25.84 -7.69
CA LYS A 229 20.12 26.35 -6.41
C LYS A 229 18.58 26.31 -6.39
N GLY A 230 17.92 26.77 -7.45
CA GLY A 230 16.46 26.77 -7.56
C GLY A 230 15.88 25.34 -7.51
N THR A 231 16.51 24.40 -8.22
CA THR A 231 16.13 22.98 -8.24
C THR A 231 16.22 22.35 -6.84
N LEU A 232 17.34 22.57 -6.14
CA LEU A 232 17.55 21.99 -4.82
C LEU A 232 16.72 22.69 -3.72
N GLU A 233 16.44 23.99 -3.85
CA GLU A 233 15.52 24.67 -2.95
C GLU A 233 14.09 24.14 -3.09
N PHE A 234 13.65 23.90 -4.31
CA PHE A 234 12.36 23.28 -4.59
C PHE A 234 12.27 21.87 -3.99
N MET A 235 13.30 21.04 -4.23
CA MET A 235 13.39 19.69 -3.65
C MET A 235 13.33 19.74 -2.11
N ALA A 236 14.12 20.60 -1.48
CA ALA A 236 14.17 20.70 -0.02
C ALA A 236 12.82 21.13 0.58
N LYS A 237 12.12 22.06 -0.05
CA LYS A 237 10.78 22.50 0.37
C LYS A 237 9.76 21.36 0.24
N LYS A 238 9.78 20.60 -0.85
CA LYS A 238 8.85 19.50 -1.07
C LYS A 238 9.10 18.31 -0.14
N MET A 239 10.36 17.97 0.09
CA MET A 239 10.72 16.82 0.93
C MET A 239 10.63 17.11 2.44
N PHE A 240 10.94 18.33 2.88
CA PHE A 240 11.09 18.67 4.29
C PHE A 240 10.14 19.78 4.79
N GLY A 241 9.32 20.36 3.89
CA GLY A 241 8.31 21.38 4.18
C GLY A 241 8.67 22.77 3.68
N GLU A 242 7.65 23.57 3.34
CA GLU A 242 7.75 24.87 2.68
C GLU A 242 8.58 25.93 3.44
N SER A 243 8.71 25.79 4.76
CA SER A 243 9.50 26.70 5.59
C SER A 243 11.01 26.44 5.56
N ARG A 244 11.47 25.43 4.83
CA ARG A 244 12.88 25.06 4.77
C ARG A 244 13.67 26.00 3.88
N VAL A 245 14.86 26.33 4.37
CA VAL A 245 15.84 27.15 3.66
C VAL A 245 17.08 26.30 3.45
N ILE A 246 17.69 26.43 2.27
CA ILE A 246 18.98 25.80 1.96
C ILE A 246 20.10 26.83 2.01
N ARG A 247 21.31 26.36 2.27
CA ARG A 247 22.54 27.12 2.05
C ARG A 247 23.57 26.27 1.34
N PHE A 248 24.38 26.92 0.50
CA PHE A 248 25.52 26.29 -0.15
C PHE A 248 26.77 26.59 0.66
N ARG A 249 27.58 25.57 0.91
CA ARG A 249 28.96 25.68 1.42
C ARG A 249 29.92 25.25 0.32
N PRO A 250 31.01 25.99 0.07
CA PRO A 250 32.06 25.54 -0.86
C PRO A 250 32.57 24.15 -0.48
N SER A 251 32.76 23.30 -1.48
CA SER A 251 33.35 21.96 -1.33
C SER A 251 34.21 21.63 -2.55
N TYR A 252 34.73 20.44 -2.64
CA TYR A 252 35.50 19.94 -3.74
C TYR A 252 35.13 18.52 -4.10
N PHE A 253 34.71 18.33 -5.37
CA PHE A 253 34.52 17.02 -5.97
C PHE A 253 35.18 17.03 -7.35
N GLN A 254 35.79 15.91 -7.75
CA GLN A 254 36.57 15.82 -8.99
C GLN A 254 35.72 16.02 -10.25
N PHE A 255 34.45 15.67 -10.18
CA PHE A 255 33.49 15.69 -11.29
C PHE A 255 32.69 16.99 -11.37
N THR A 256 32.86 17.94 -10.42
CA THR A 256 32.18 19.25 -10.43
C THR A 256 33.11 20.41 -10.13
N GLU A 257 32.88 21.58 -10.77
CA GLU A 257 33.59 22.84 -10.53
C GLU A 257 32.70 24.03 -10.96
N PRO A 258 32.26 24.91 -10.01
CA PRO A 258 32.43 24.80 -8.56
C PRO A 258 31.60 23.70 -7.92
N SER A 259 32.13 23.16 -6.81
CA SER A 259 31.45 22.16 -5.99
C SER A 259 30.87 22.79 -4.73
N VAL A 260 29.75 22.27 -4.28
CA VAL A 260 29.08 22.75 -3.06
C VAL A 260 28.52 21.56 -2.25
N GLU A 261 28.56 21.69 -0.95
CA GLU A 261 27.73 20.93 -0.05
C GLU A 261 26.47 21.71 0.27
N VAL A 262 25.35 21.03 0.39
CA VAL A 262 24.04 21.64 0.58
C VAL A 262 23.48 21.27 1.93
N ASP A 263 23.25 22.28 2.74
CA ASP A 263 22.64 22.13 4.05
C ASP A 263 21.18 22.62 3.99
N VAL A 264 20.30 21.97 4.76
CA VAL A 264 18.95 22.42 5.04
C VAL A 264 18.82 22.94 6.47
N SER A 265 17.98 23.92 6.70
CA SER A 265 17.69 24.42 8.05
C SER A 265 17.09 23.29 8.92
N CYS A 266 17.62 23.14 10.13
CA CYS A 266 17.25 22.06 11.04
C CYS A 266 15.75 22.06 11.34
N HIS A 267 15.10 20.91 11.20
CA HIS A 267 13.64 20.77 11.40
C HIS A 267 13.22 20.88 12.87
N ILE A 268 14.12 20.58 13.81
CA ILE A 268 13.83 20.67 15.26
C ILE A 268 13.89 22.09 15.74
N CYS A 269 14.96 22.84 15.43
CA CYS A 269 15.20 24.16 16.00
C CYS A 269 14.93 25.33 15.02
N GLY A 270 14.54 25.06 13.78
CA GLY A 270 14.27 26.10 12.78
C GLY A 270 15.50 26.98 12.48
N GLY A 271 16.71 26.45 12.61
CA GLY A 271 17.94 27.21 12.38
C GLY A 271 18.58 27.82 13.63
N LYS A 272 17.98 27.69 14.81
CA LYS A 272 18.48 28.30 16.06
C LYS A 272 19.66 27.56 16.73
N GLY A 273 19.87 26.30 16.36
CA GLY A 273 20.83 25.41 16.99
C GLY A 273 20.23 24.51 18.08
N CYS A 274 20.47 23.20 17.99
CA CYS A 274 20.07 22.20 18.98
C CYS A 274 21.02 21.00 18.95
N SER A 275 20.78 19.99 19.80
CA SER A 275 21.61 18.77 19.85
C SER A 275 21.64 18.00 18.52
N VAL A 276 20.51 17.95 17.79
CA VAL A 276 20.41 17.24 16.50
C VAL A 276 21.30 17.88 15.42
N CYS A 277 21.33 19.20 15.32
CA CYS A 277 22.21 19.91 14.41
C CYS A 277 23.56 20.30 15.03
N LYS A 278 23.90 19.75 16.20
CA LYS A 278 25.15 20.02 16.94
C LYS A 278 25.41 21.53 17.14
N GLY A 279 24.33 22.28 17.43
CA GLY A 279 24.39 23.73 17.67
C GLY A 279 24.45 24.61 16.43
N THR A 280 24.62 24.05 15.23
CA THR A 280 24.83 24.82 13.98
C THR A 280 23.56 25.45 13.40
N GLY A 281 22.38 24.86 13.66
CA GLY A 281 21.11 25.21 13.04
C GLY A 281 20.91 24.60 11.63
N TRP A 282 21.90 23.89 11.09
CA TRP A 282 21.93 23.34 9.74
C TRP A 282 22.27 21.85 9.72
N ILE A 283 21.73 21.16 8.73
CA ILE A 283 21.96 19.72 8.54
C ILE A 283 22.35 19.51 7.09
N GLU A 284 23.52 18.93 6.85
CA GLU A 284 23.98 18.54 5.53
C GLU A 284 23.11 17.41 4.96
N ILE A 285 22.69 17.57 3.69
CA ILE A 285 21.83 16.62 3.00
C ILE A 285 22.44 16.03 1.74
N LEU A 286 23.27 16.78 1.00
CA LEU A 286 23.80 16.33 -0.28
C LEU A 286 25.01 17.13 -0.76
N GLY A 287 25.76 16.53 -1.70
CA GLY A 287 26.77 17.22 -2.50
C GLY A 287 26.24 17.58 -3.89
N ALA A 288 26.71 18.71 -4.44
CA ALA A 288 26.27 19.19 -5.75
C ALA A 288 27.36 20.09 -6.40
N GLY A 289 27.18 20.45 -7.67
CA GLY A 289 28.06 21.40 -8.34
C GLY A 289 27.76 21.53 -9.81
N MET A 290 28.49 22.44 -10.46
CA MET A 290 28.48 22.51 -11.94
C MET A 290 29.37 21.39 -12.48
N VAL A 291 28.94 20.75 -13.55
CA VAL A 291 29.66 19.61 -14.16
C VAL A 291 31.03 20.08 -14.65
N HIS A 292 32.07 19.36 -14.25
CA HIS A 292 33.43 19.70 -14.63
C HIS A 292 33.64 19.64 -16.16
N PRO A 293 34.34 20.62 -16.77
CA PRO A 293 34.55 20.65 -18.23
C PRO A 293 35.16 19.36 -18.81
N ASN A 294 36.03 18.68 -18.07
CA ASN A 294 36.59 17.41 -18.50
C ASN A 294 35.57 16.30 -18.64
N VAL A 295 34.58 16.24 -17.75
CA VAL A 295 33.48 15.27 -17.83
C VAL A 295 32.68 15.48 -19.12
N LEU A 296 32.35 16.74 -19.45
CA LEU A 296 31.67 17.08 -20.70
C LEU A 296 32.51 16.68 -21.94
N LYS A 297 33.80 17.00 -21.96
CA LYS A 297 34.71 16.62 -23.04
C LYS A 297 34.80 15.12 -23.24
N MET A 298 34.93 14.36 -22.14
CA MET A 298 35.03 12.90 -22.20
C MET A 298 33.74 12.25 -22.72
N ALA A 299 32.60 12.91 -22.53
CA ALA A 299 31.32 12.48 -23.06
C ALA A 299 31.05 12.98 -24.52
N GLY A 300 31.97 13.78 -25.11
CA GLY A 300 31.86 14.27 -26.45
C GLY A 300 31.28 15.68 -26.60
N TYR A 301 30.91 16.35 -25.50
CA TYR A 301 30.36 17.71 -25.56
C TYR A 301 31.45 18.78 -25.53
N ASP A 302 31.19 19.92 -26.23
CA ASP A 302 32.04 21.11 -26.11
C ASP A 302 31.63 21.94 -24.87
N PRO A 303 32.51 22.09 -23.85
CA PRO A 303 32.23 22.87 -22.67
C PRO A 303 32.04 24.36 -22.89
N ASN A 304 32.40 24.87 -24.11
CA ASN A 304 32.13 26.26 -24.49
C ASN A 304 30.69 26.47 -24.99
N GLU A 305 30.04 25.41 -25.46
CA GLU A 305 28.66 25.46 -25.98
C GLU A 305 27.63 25.01 -24.95
N VAL A 306 28.00 24.07 -24.08
CA VAL A 306 27.08 23.52 -23.06
C VAL A 306 27.68 23.59 -21.66
N SER A 307 26.82 23.75 -20.69
CA SER A 307 27.13 23.67 -19.29
C SER A 307 26.11 22.79 -18.58
N GLY A 308 26.32 22.47 -17.31
CA GLY A 308 25.37 21.66 -16.57
C GLY A 308 25.66 21.62 -15.09
N PHE A 309 24.77 21.03 -14.34
CA PHE A 309 24.94 20.76 -12.94
C PHE A 309 24.58 19.31 -12.59
N ALA A 310 25.17 18.82 -11.51
CA ALA A 310 24.87 17.53 -10.92
C ALA A 310 24.68 17.67 -9.40
N PHE A 311 23.90 16.77 -8.84
CA PHE A 311 23.72 16.63 -7.40
C PHE A 311 23.50 15.15 -7.05
N GLY A 312 23.84 14.75 -5.81
CA GLY A 312 23.65 13.38 -5.33
C GLY A 312 23.15 13.36 -3.90
N VAL A 313 21.95 12.81 -3.68
CA VAL A 313 21.32 12.71 -2.37
C VAL A 313 21.19 11.25 -1.95
N GLY A 314 21.56 10.94 -0.68
CA GLY A 314 21.31 9.64 -0.07
C GLY A 314 19.84 9.51 0.32
N ILE A 315 19.17 8.46 -0.18
CA ILE A 315 17.74 8.24 0.08
C ILE A 315 17.50 7.98 1.56
N GLU A 316 18.41 7.23 2.23
CA GLU A 316 18.37 7.00 3.68
C GLU A 316 18.48 8.32 4.44
N ARG A 317 19.35 9.22 4.01
CA ARG A 317 19.53 10.53 4.66
C ARG A 317 18.25 11.34 4.62
N VAL A 318 17.56 11.35 3.47
CA VAL A 318 16.25 11.99 3.34
C VAL A 318 15.21 11.32 4.23
N ALA A 319 15.15 9.98 4.22
CA ALA A 319 14.20 9.22 5.04
C ALA A 319 14.43 9.44 6.54
N MET A 320 15.70 9.41 7.00
CA MET A 320 16.06 9.66 8.39
C MET A 320 15.61 11.07 8.84
N LEU A 321 15.84 12.08 8.02
CA LEU A 321 15.46 13.45 8.34
C LEU A 321 13.93 13.66 8.28
N LYS A 322 13.27 13.02 7.32
CA LYS A 322 11.82 13.16 7.12
C LYS A 322 11.03 12.48 8.23
N TYR A 323 11.45 11.30 8.65
CA TYR A 323 10.73 10.46 9.60
C TYR A 323 11.32 10.49 11.02
N GLY A 324 12.42 11.23 11.25
CA GLY A 324 13.06 11.32 12.57
C GLY A 324 13.74 10.02 13.00
N ILE A 325 14.30 9.26 12.05
CA ILE A 325 15.00 8.00 12.32
C ILE A 325 16.45 8.34 12.62
N ASP A 326 16.98 7.84 13.72
CA ASP A 326 18.32 8.14 14.24
C ASP A 326 19.39 7.11 13.89
N ASP A 327 18.98 5.94 13.37
CA ASP A 327 19.89 4.84 13.04
C ASP A 327 19.54 4.25 11.68
N ILE A 328 20.48 4.34 10.71
CA ILE A 328 20.33 3.86 9.33
C ILE A 328 20.11 2.34 9.26
N ARG A 329 20.63 1.57 10.23
CA ARG A 329 20.52 0.10 10.27
C ARG A 329 19.07 -0.37 10.41
N ASN A 330 18.17 0.47 10.93
CA ASN A 330 16.74 0.16 11.02
C ASN A 330 16.10 -0.11 9.65
N PHE A 331 16.63 0.48 8.58
CA PHE A 331 16.14 0.21 7.22
C PHE A 331 16.50 -1.18 6.70
N TYR A 332 17.54 -1.82 7.25
CA TYR A 332 18.12 -3.06 6.72
C TYR A 332 17.93 -4.28 7.61
N THR A 333 17.49 -4.09 8.88
CA THR A 333 17.26 -5.19 9.83
C THR A 333 15.96 -5.97 9.58
N ASN A 334 15.11 -5.49 8.69
CA ASN A 334 13.81 -6.10 8.35
C ASN A 334 12.89 -6.33 9.57
N ASP A 335 12.95 -5.45 10.57
CA ASP A 335 12.08 -5.51 11.74
C ASP A 335 10.64 -5.10 11.35
N LEU A 336 9.71 -6.04 11.44
CA LEU A 336 8.31 -5.79 11.08
C LEU A 336 7.65 -4.71 11.94
N ARG A 337 8.12 -4.48 13.18
CA ARG A 337 7.60 -3.40 14.04
C ARG A 337 7.97 -2.04 13.48
N PHE A 338 9.22 -1.90 13.00
CA PHE A 338 9.69 -0.70 12.32
C PHE A 338 8.94 -0.49 11.00
N LEU A 339 8.85 -1.52 10.15
CA LEU A 339 8.22 -1.41 8.84
C LEU A 339 6.72 -1.06 8.93
N LYS A 340 6.02 -1.55 9.95
CA LYS A 340 4.60 -1.22 10.19
C LYS A 340 4.36 0.24 10.54
N MET A 341 5.36 0.99 11.02
CA MET A 341 5.23 2.43 11.31
C MET A 341 4.97 3.27 10.05
N PHE A 342 5.23 2.72 8.87
CA PHE A 342 5.05 3.39 7.56
C PHE A 342 3.80 2.92 6.82
N ASN A 343 2.84 2.32 7.54
CA ASN A 343 1.56 1.91 6.97
C ASN A 343 0.75 3.15 6.57
N ARG A 344 0.45 3.30 5.27
CA ARG A 344 -0.33 4.44 4.73
C ARG A 344 -1.84 4.24 4.83
N PHE A 345 -2.30 3.08 5.29
CA PHE A 345 -3.72 2.68 5.28
C PHE A 345 -4.32 2.52 6.68
N GLU A 346 -3.60 2.94 7.72
CA GLU A 346 -4.13 3.03 9.09
C GLU A 346 -4.31 4.47 9.56
#